data_1060fb4ed91dc2c7f8ea6c646b925f8f
#
_entry.id   1060fb4ed91dc2c7f8ea6c646b925f8f
#
_cell.length_a   1.000
_cell.length_b   1.000
_cell.length_c   1.000
_cell.angle_alpha   90.00
_cell.angle_beta   90.00
_cell.angle_gamma   90.00
#
_symmetry.space_group_name_H-M   'P 1'
#
loop_
_entity.id
_entity.type
_entity.pdbx_description
1 polymer ?
#
loop_
_entity_poly.entity_id
_entity_poly.type
_entity_poly.pdbx_seq_one_letter_code
_entity_poly.pdbx_strand_id
1 'polypeptide(L)'
;MGEVDIVKSLQTLPGVTSVGEGASGFNVRGGNIDQNLILMDDAPIFNSSHLFGMFSIFNPDAVKDLTLMKGSIPAQYGGRASSVLDVRIKEGNPRKPGVNGGIGTVFSRLSIEAPILKDKMSFIVSARRSYIDIVSRPFLKGDSKGNKFNFYDLNSKINWHIDKKNTIFLSGYLGRDIFGSDFKFNYGNSLATIGWNHKYNSRLSVKTTAFYTNYKYFLSFDFNSVKFDWNSNIINYSVKADYTYAFNTRNTVKFGAQSIYYTFKPGNGRYTGSDFSTEINLPSQHALENSVYISNEQKLSKKLNVLYGLRWAFYNYVGKGIAYIYSDTSLNTRKPLKAEISYNHLENIKSYNVPEPRLALNYTFDKKQSIKLSYTRAAQYLQIVSNTAASSPLDIYAPATNNIRPLTSDQGSVGYYRNFRENGFETSAEVYYKQYENQLDFIDNSNFYMNKYLEADLLQGKGRAYGLELYAKKNSGKLTGWISYSLSKTERKVDGISNGEWFLSKYDRTHNVSAVVMYDITKRLTLSGNFTYLSGTPATFPDSKMEVQGFYFP
;
A
#
# COMPACT_ATOMS: atom_id res chain seq x y z
N MET A 1 -12.35 -19.45 -5.19
CA MET A 1 -12.00 -19.42 -6.61
C MET A 1 -10.77 -20.28 -6.97
N GLY A 2 -10.26 -21.13 -6.08
CA GLY A 2 -9.16 -22.07 -6.34
C GLY A 2 -7.76 -21.49 -6.56
N GLU A 3 -7.64 -20.17 -6.60
CA GLU A 3 -6.38 -19.47 -6.82
C GLU A 3 -5.83 -18.91 -5.51
N VAL A 4 -4.52 -19.07 -5.30
CA VAL A 4 -3.83 -18.54 -4.11
C VAL A 4 -3.62 -17.06 -4.29
N ASP A 5 -4.30 -16.24 -3.49
CA ASP A 5 -4.06 -14.80 -3.39
C ASP A 5 -3.33 -14.51 -2.07
N ILE A 6 -2.08 -14.04 -2.19
CA ILE A 6 -1.20 -13.81 -1.04
C ILE A 6 -1.75 -12.73 -0.12
N VAL A 7 -2.33 -11.66 -0.69
CA VAL A 7 -2.87 -10.54 0.11
C VAL A 7 -4.14 -10.97 0.85
N LYS A 8 -5.01 -11.78 0.22
CA LYS A 8 -6.18 -12.35 0.90
C LYS A 8 -5.80 -13.21 2.10
N SER A 9 -4.67 -13.91 2.04
CA SER A 9 -4.15 -14.66 3.20
C SER A 9 -3.76 -13.72 4.35
N LEU A 10 -3.24 -12.51 4.07
CA LEU A 10 -2.94 -11.51 5.10
C LEU A 10 -4.20 -10.99 5.79
N GLN A 11 -5.32 -10.89 5.08
CA GLN A 11 -6.59 -10.43 5.64
C GLN A 11 -7.17 -11.37 6.70
N THR A 12 -6.65 -12.61 6.79
CA THR A 12 -7.01 -13.56 7.84
C THR A 12 -6.20 -13.40 9.13
N LEU A 13 -5.24 -12.46 9.16
CA LEU A 13 -4.44 -12.16 10.35
C LEU A 13 -5.12 -11.12 11.23
N PRO A 14 -4.90 -11.14 12.57
CA PRO A 14 -5.51 -10.16 13.45
C PRO A 14 -5.01 -8.74 13.16
N GLY A 15 -5.90 -7.75 13.27
CA GLY A 15 -5.60 -6.33 12.99
C GLY A 15 -5.49 -6.00 11.50
N VAL A 16 -5.80 -6.94 10.61
CA VAL A 16 -5.87 -6.73 9.17
C VAL A 16 -7.31 -6.93 8.71
N THR A 17 -7.90 -5.94 8.07
CA THR A 17 -9.28 -5.99 7.57
C THR A 17 -9.31 -5.80 6.07
N SER A 18 -10.22 -6.50 5.38
CA SER A 18 -10.49 -6.25 3.97
C SER A 18 -11.17 -4.90 3.77
N VAL A 19 -10.83 -4.18 2.71
CA VAL A 19 -11.49 -2.92 2.32
C VAL A 19 -12.91 -3.11 1.78
N GLY A 20 -13.27 -4.33 1.37
CA GLY A 20 -14.58 -4.69 0.85
C GLY A 20 -14.72 -6.20 0.68
N GLU A 21 -15.92 -6.70 0.45
CA GLU A 21 -16.16 -8.13 0.22
C GLU A 21 -15.42 -8.61 -1.02
N GLY A 22 -14.60 -9.65 -0.85
CA GLY A 22 -13.79 -10.22 -1.93
C GLY A 22 -12.64 -9.36 -2.42
N ALA A 23 -12.43 -8.15 -1.87
CA ALA A 23 -11.38 -7.24 -2.27
C ALA A 23 -10.00 -7.67 -1.74
N SER A 24 -8.96 -7.46 -2.56
CA SER A 24 -7.55 -7.71 -2.19
C SER A 24 -6.89 -6.54 -1.44
N GLY A 25 -7.52 -5.35 -1.42
CA GLY A 25 -7.06 -4.23 -0.59
C GLY A 25 -7.23 -4.53 0.89
N PHE A 26 -6.36 -3.98 1.74
CA PHE A 26 -6.42 -4.22 3.18
C PHE A 26 -6.09 -2.96 3.98
N ASN A 27 -6.73 -2.88 5.13
CA ASN A 27 -6.47 -1.87 6.16
C ASN A 27 -5.77 -2.53 7.35
N VAL A 28 -4.89 -1.80 8.03
CA VAL A 28 -4.16 -2.32 9.20
C VAL A 28 -4.39 -1.39 10.39
N ARG A 29 -4.95 -1.95 11.49
CA ARG A 29 -5.16 -1.22 12.75
C ARG A 29 -5.81 0.14 12.53
N GLY A 30 -6.93 0.15 11.83
CA GLY A 30 -7.68 1.38 11.55
C GLY A 30 -6.98 2.38 10.62
N GLY A 31 -5.91 1.98 9.95
CA GLY A 31 -5.31 2.77 8.89
C GLY A 31 -6.06 2.60 7.57
N ASN A 32 -6.11 3.65 6.76
CA ASN A 32 -6.65 3.58 5.41
C ASN A 32 -5.69 2.84 4.47
N ILE A 33 -6.16 2.43 3.29
CA ILE A 33 -5.40 1.65 2.31
C ILE A 33 -4.09 2.34 1.88
N ASP A 34 -4.12 3.67 1.69
CA ASP A 34 -2.95 4.48 1.32
C ASP A 34 -1.92 4.65 2.43
N GLN A 35 -2.29 4.29 3.66
CA GLN A 35 -1.40 4.36 4.82
C GLN A 35 -0.53 3.11 4.97
N ASN A 36 -0.68 2.12 4.10
CA ASN A 36 0.18 0.95 4.04
C ASN A 36 1.29 1.16 3.00
N LEU A 37 2.53 0.99 3.41
CA LEU A 37 3.67 0.97 2.49
C LEU A 37 3.78 -0.44 1.89
N ILE A 38 3.42 -0.56 0.63
CA ILE A 38 3.52 -1.83 -0.10
C ILE A 38 4.74 -1.75 -1.00
N LEU A 39 5.70 -2.64 -0.78
CA LEU A 39 6.97 -2.69 -1.51
C LEU A 39 7.09 -3.99 -2.30
N MET A 40 7.60 -3.91 -3.52
CA MET A 40 8.07 -5.03 -4.31
C MET A 40 9.55 -4.83 -4.63
N ASP A 41 10.42 -5.66 -4.05
CA ASP A 41 11.88 -5.50 -4.13
C ASP A 41 12.34 -4.04 -3.87
N ASP A 42 11.90 -3.45 -2.75
CA ASP A 42 12.14 -2.07 -2.27
C ASP A 42 11.39 -0.95 -3.01
N ALA A 43 10.78 -1.18 -4.16
CA ALA A 43 10.04 -0.18 -4.91
C ALA A 43 8.58 -0.10 -4.44
N PRO A 44 8.02 1.11 -4.17
CA PRO A 44 6.65 1.27 -3.71
C PRO A 44 5.64 1.02 -4.82
N ILE A 45 4.51 0.41 -4.43
CA ILE A 45 3.34 0.15 -5.28
C ILE A 45 2.18 1.02 -4.79
N PHE A 46 1.50 1.71 -5.72
CA PHE A 46 0.37 2.58 -5.38
C PHE A 46 -0.95 1.83 -5.34
N ASN A 47 -1.27 1.07 -6.38
CA ASN A 47 -2.44 0.19 -6.40
C ASN A 47 -1.96 -1.26 -6.47
N SER A 48 -2.26 -2.04 -5.44
CA SER A 48 -1.79 -3.43 -5.29
C SER A 48 -2.79 -4.47 -5.79
N SER A 49 -3.78 -4.07 -6.60
CA SER A 49 -4.85 -4.97 -7.03
C SER A 49 -5.23 -4.82 -8.49
N HIS A 50 -5.74 -5.92 -9.06
CA HIS A 50 -6.36 -6.01 -10.37
C HIS A 50 -7.89 -6.09 -10.26
N LEU A 51 -8.58 -5.77 -11.35
CA LEU A 51 -10.03 -5.88 -11.52
C LEU A 51 -10.80 -5.22 -10.36
N PHE A 52 -10.52 -3.91 -10.11
CA PHE A 52 -11.15 -3.12 -9.05
C PHE A 52 -11.01 -3.74 -7.65
N GLY A 53 -9.88 -4.40 -7.37
CA GLY A 53 -9.59 -4.97 -6.05
C GLY A 53 -9.87 -6.48 -5.94
N MET A 54 -10.37 -7.17 -6.94
CA MET A 54 -10.70 -8.59 -6.83
C MET A 54 -9.49 -9.51 -6.69
N PHE A 55 -8.34 -9.15 -7.29
CA PHE A 55 -7.11 -9.95 -7.24
C PHE A 55 -5.91 -9.08 -6.89
N SER A 56 -4.97 -9.63 -6.12
CA SER A 56 -3.71 -8.93 -5.88
C SER A 56 -2.79 -8.99 -7.11
N ILE A 57 -1.91 -8.00 -7.23
CA ILE A 57 -0.89 -7.96 -8.29
C ILE A 57 0.24 -8.98 -8.06
N PHE A 58 0.30 -9.60 -6.89
CA PHE A 58 1.39 -10.51 -6.53
C PHE A 58 1.14 -11.90 -7.10
N ASN A 59 1.96 -12.27 -8.10
CA ASN A 59 1.95 -13.62 -8.66
C ASN A 59 2.61 -14.59 -7.65
N PRO A 60 1.90 -15.60 -7.12
CA PRO A 60 2.45 -16.52 -6.12
C PRO A 60 3.64 -17.33 -6.63
N ASP A 61 3.77 -17.54 -7.95
CA ASP A 61 4.93 -18.24 -8.53
C ASP A 61 6.19 -17.39 -8.49
N ALA A 62 6.05 -16.05 -8.53
CA ALA A 62 7.16 -15.09 -8.50
C ALA A 62 7.58 -14.71 -7.07
N VAL A 63 6.68 -14.74 -6.10
CA VAL A 63 6.96 -14.28 -4.73
C VAL A 63 7.82 -15.30 -3.98
N LYS A 64 8.92 -14.84 -3.38
CA LYS A 64 9.81 -15.60 -2.51
C LYS A 64 9.31 -15.60 -1.08
N ASP A 65 9.10 -14.41 -0.54
CA ASP A 65 8.59 -14.18 0.80
C ASP A 65 7.85 -12.85 0.89
N LEU A 66 7.15 -12.68 2.00
CA LEU A 66 6.32 -11.53 2.28
C LEU A 66 6.33 -11.28 3.78
N THR A 67 6.61 -10.04 4.17
CA THR A 67 6.65 -9.60 5.56
C THR A 67 5.70 -8.44 5.80
N LEU A 68 4.69 -8.66 6.65
CA LEU A 68 3.79 -7.59 7.11
C LEU A 68 4.24 -7.09 8.48
N MET A 69 4.56 -5.81 8.58
CA MET A 69 4.91 -5.11 9.81
C MET A 69 3.76 -4.18 10.23
N LYS A 70 3.02 -4.54 11.29
CA LYS A 70 1.89 -3.77 11.84
C LYS A 70 2.30 -2.85 12.99
N GLY A 71 3.44 -3.11 13.59
CA GLY A 71 4.10 -2.37 14.67
C GLY A 71 5.58 -2.72 14.68
N SER A 72 6.37 -2.09 15.53
CA SER A 72 7.83 -2.26 15.56
C SER A 72 8.50 -2.07 14.19
N ILE A 73 8.00 -1.10 13.41
CA ILE A 73 8.48 -0.84 12.04
C ILE A 73 9.91 -0.31 12.12
N PRO A 74 10.92 -0.96 11.48
CA PRO A 74 12.30 -0.50 11.48
C PRO A 74 12.47 0.90 10.87
N ALA A 75 13.49 1.66 11.33
CA ALA A 75 13.70 3.05 10.91
C ALA A 75 14.01 3.25 9.41
N GLN A 76 14.41 2.21 8.71
CA GLN A 76 14.65 2.21 7.26
C GLN A 76 13.39 2.38 6.41
N TYR A 77 12.19 2.14 6.99
CA TYR A 77 10.91 2.31 6.31
C TYR A 77 10.22 3.60 6.77
N GLY A 78 9.64 4.34 5.84
CA GLY A 78 8.91 5.58 6.13
C GLY A 78 7.97 5.95 4.98
N GLY A 79 7.34 7.13 5.07
CA GLY A 79 6.45 7.67 4.05
C GLY A 79 5.03 7.10 4.06
N ARG A 80 4.68 6.22 5.02
CA ARG A 80 3.31 5.72 5.24
C ARG A 80 3.01 5.56 6.74
N ALA A 81 1.76 5.78 7.12
CA ALA A 81 1.36 6.00 8.50
C ALA A 81 0.85 4.75 9.24
N SER A 82 0.67 3.59 8.56
CA SER A 82 0.01 2.44 9.19
C SER A 82 0.87 1.18 9.26
N SER A 83 1.26 0.62 8.14
CA SER A 83 1.99 -0.65 8.09
C SER A 83 2.98 -0.69 6.93
N VAL A 84 3.84 -1.71 6.93
CA VAL A 84 4.73 -2.02 5.81
C VAL A 84 4.50 -3.45 5.37
N LEU A 85 4.23 -3.65 4.09
CA LEU A 85 4.22 -4.94 3.42
C LEU A 85 5.43 -5.01 2.48
N ASP A 86 6.45 -5.75 2.86
CA ASP A 86 7.65 -5.96 2.07
C ASP A 86 7.55 -7.30 1.33
N VAL A 87 7.48 -7.26 0.00
CA VAL A 87 7.36 -8.42 -0.88
C VAL A 87 8.65 -8.58 -1.67
N ARG A 88 9.25 -9.77 -1.57
CA ARG A 88 10.49 -10.12 -2.27
C ARG A 88 10.19 -11.10 -3.39
N ILE A 89 10.70 -10.82 -4.58
CA ILE A 89 10.62 -11.70 -5.74
C ILE A 89 11.73 -12.74 -5.69
N LYS A 90 11.44 -13.98 -6.12
CA LYS A 90 12.41 -15.08 -6.25
C LYS A 90 13.61 -14.67 -7.10
N GLU A 91 14.75 -15.24 -6.79
CA GLU A 91 16.01 -14.94 -7.50
C GLU A 91 16.22 -15.80 -8.76
N GLY A 92 15.33 -16.80 -8.97
CA GLY A 92 15.54 -17.84 -9.97
C GLY A 92 16.54 -18.91 -9.51
N ASN A 93 16.52 -20.07 -10.14
CA ASN A 93 17.39 -21.17 -9.78
C ASN A 93 18.75 -21.05 -10.49
N PRO A 94 19.88 -20.91 -9.78
CA PRO A 94 21.21 -20.75 -10.39
C PRO A 94 21.81 -22.06 -10.90
N ARG A 95 21.13 -23.20 -10.73
CA ARG A 95 21.68 -24.53 -11.06
C ARG A 95 20.90 -25.27 -12.11
N LYS A 96 19.56 -25.18 -12.08
CA LYS A 96 18.67 -25.96 -12.95
C LYS A 96 17.57 -25.07 -13.51
N PRO A 97 17.18 -25.23 -14.77
CA PRO A 97 15.97 -24.61 -15.28
C PRO A 97 14.75 -25.20 -14.58
N GLY A 98 13.75 -24.37 -14.38
CA GLY A 98 12.47 -24.73 -13.79
C GLY A 98 11.33 -24.00 -14.51
N VAL A 99 10.21 -24.69 -14.64
CA VAL A 99 8.97 -24.14 -15.22
C VAL A 99 7.83 -24.48 -14.28
N ASN A 100 7.07 -23.47 -13.88
CA ASN A 100 5.84 -23.61 -13.13
C ASN A 100 4.71 -22.92 -13.89
N GLY A 101 3.52 -23.46 -13.82
CA GLY A 101 2.38 -22.84 -14.47
C GLY A 101 1.06 -23.40 -13.99
N GLY A 102 0.00 -22.74 -14.36
CA GLY A 102 -1.35 -23.15 -14.03
C GLY A 102 -2.37 -22.49 -14.93
N ILE A 103 -3.40 -23.24 -15.25
CA ILE A 103 -4.57 -22.75 -15.97
C ILE A 103 -5.75 -22.83 -15.01
N GLY A 104 -6.29 -21.67 -14.65
CA GLY A 104 -7.47 -21.54 -13.79
C GLY A 104 -8.69 -21.12 -14.58
N THR A 105 -9.81 -20.91 -13.90
CA THR A 105 -11.06 -20.47 -14.53
C THR A 105 -11.06 -18.99 -14.92
N VAL A 106 -10.25 -18.18 -14.26
CA VAL A 106 -10.21 -16.71 -14.41
C VAL A 106 -8.95 -16.25 -15.13
N PHE A 107 -7.79 -16.86 -14.82
CA PHE A 107 -6.49 -16.52 -15.40
C PHE A 107 -5.56 -17.71 -15.51
N SER A 108 -4.59 -17.59 -16.41
CA SER A 108 -3.44 -18.50 -16.51
C SER A 108 -2.18 -17.80 -16.05
N ARG A 109 -1.22 -18.58 -15.57
CA ARG A 109 0.08 -18.14 -15.12
C ARG A 109 1.18 -19.07 -15.61
N LEU A 110 2.34 -18.50 -15.89
CA LEU A 110 3.55 -19.20 -16.30
C LEU A 110 4.76 -18.53 -15.67
N SER A 111 5.63 -19.32 -15.08
CA SER A 111 6.88 -18.86 -14.51
C SER A 111 8.02 -19.75 -15.02
N ILE A 112 9.06 -19.11 -15.52
CA ILE A 112 10.27 -19.76 -16.03
C ILE A 112 11.45 -19.22 -15.26
N GLU A 113 12.29 -20.09 -14.75
CA GLU A 113 13.55 -19.73 -14.09
C GLU A 113 14.69 -20.59 -14.63
N ALA A 114 15.88 -20.01 -14.74
CA ALA A 114 17.06 -20.75 -15.18
C ALA A 114 18.37 -20.05 -14.77
N PRO A 115 19.50 -20.79 -14.74
CA PRO A 115 20.82 -20.20 -14.67
C PRO A 115 21.17 -19.50 -15.99
N ILE A 116 21.74 -18.30 -15.91
CA ILE A 116 22.45 -17.64 -17.01
C ILE A 116 23.93 -18.05 -16.96
N LEU A 117 24.49 -17.99 -15.74
CA LEU A 117 25.81 -18.52 -15.42
C LEU A 117 25.67 -19.46 -14.22
N LYS A 118 25.98 -20.73 -14.40
CA LYS A 118 25.83 -21.76 -13.37
C LYS A 118 26.46 -21.32 -12.03
N ASP A 119 25.68 -21.47 -10.95
CA ASP A 119 25.99 -21.10 -9.57
C ASP A 119 26.29 -19.60 -9.33
N LYS A 120 26.21 -18.74 -10.37
CA LYS A 120 26.56 -17.30 -10.23
C LYS A 120 25.42 -16.37 -10.65
N MET A 121 24.73 -16.68 -11.75
CA MET A 121 23.74 -15.75 -12.28
C MET A 121 22.49 -16.52 -12.70
N SER A 122 21.34 -16.06 -12.27
CA SER A 122 20.04 -16.66 -12.56
C SER A 122 19.01 -15.61 -12.93
N PHE A 123 17.95 -16.06 -13.59
CA PHE A 123 16.79 -15.24 -13.84
C PHE A 123 15.50 -15.97 -13.50
N ILE A 124 14.46 -15.20 -13.27
CA ILE A 124 13.07 -15.63 -13.24
C ILE A 124 12.22 -14.66 -14.04
N VAL A 125 11.30 -15.19 -14.83
CA VAL A 125 10.26 -14.42 -15.51
C VAL A 125 8.95 -15.11 -15.22
N SER A 126 7.98 -14.38 -14.71
CA SER A 126 6.65 -14.90 -14.35
C SER A 126 5.58 -14.00 -14.95
N ALA A 127 4.71 -14.56 -15.75
CA ALA A 127 3.61 -13.87 -16.39
C ALA A 127 2.26 -14.42 -15.91
N ARG A 128 1.26 -13.56 -15.85
CA ARG A 128 -0.12 -13.92 -15.59
C ARG A 128 -1.04 -13.10 -16.49
N ARG A 129 -2.10 -13.70 -17.00
CA ARG A 129 -3.14 -13.03 -17.78
C ARG A 129 -4.51 -13.58 -17.44
N SER A 130 -5.46 -12.69 -17.18
CA SER A 130 -6.87 -13.08 -17.06
C SER A 130 -7.55 -13.11 -18.43
N TYR A 131 -8.59 -13.92 -18.52
CA TYR A 131 -9.40 -14.07 -19.74
C TYR A 131 -10.90 -14.11 -19.41
N ILE A 132 -11.31 -13.33 -18.41
CA ILE A 132 -12.73 -13.19 -18.02
C ILE A 132 -13.54 -12.71 -19.21
N ASP A 133 -13.00 -11.79 -20.01
CA ASP A 133 -13.60 -11.31 -21.26
C ASP A 133 -13.89 -12.42 -22.28
N ILE A 134 -13.07 -13.45 -22.32
CA ILE A 134 -13.27 -14.62 -23.23
C ILE A 134 -14.30 -15.58 -22.65
N VAL A 135 -14.15 -15.93 -21.36
CA VAL A 135 -15.02 -16.91 -20.68
C VAL A 135 -16.44 -16.38 -20.50
N SER A 136 -16.60 -15.07 -20.31
CA SER A 136 -17.92 -14.44 -20.14
C SER A 136 -18.70 -14.25 -21.45
N ARG A 137 -18.05 -14.25 -22.63
CA ARG A 137 -18.68 -14.00 -23.94
C ARG A 137 -19.96 -14.82 -24.22
N PRO A 138 -20.03 -16.12 -23.90
CA PRO A 138 -21.25 -16.91 -24.11
C PRO A 138 -22.45 -16.42 -23.29
N PHE A 139 -22.20 -15.74 -22.18
CA PHE A 139 -23.23 -15.25 -21.26
C PHE A 139 -23.64 -13.80 -21.51
N LEU A 140 -22.88 -13.08 -22.34
CA LEU A 140 -23.14 -11.68 -22.67
C LEU A 140 -24.01 -11.56 -23.92
N LYS A 141 -24.85 -10.52 -24.00
CA LYS A 141 -25.76 -10.25 -25.12
C LYS A 141 -25.48 -8.86 -25.69
N GLY A 142 -25.82 -8.68 -26.97
CA GLY A 142 -25.71 -7.39 -27.66
C GLY A 142 -24.27 -6.84 -27.67
N ASP A 143 -24.17 -5.53 -27.52
CA ASP A 143 -22.91 -4.77 -27.57
C ASP A 143 -21.93 -5.15 -26.45
N SER A 144 -22.46 -5.71 -25.35
CA SER A 144 -21.61 -6.18 -24.24
C SER A 144 -20.65 -7.32 -24.62
N LYS A 145 -20.91 -8.06 -25.73
CA LYS A 145 -20.01 -9.13 -26.23
C LYS A 145 -18.62 -8.62 -26.66
N GLY A 146 -18.52 -7.33 -27.04
CA GLY A 146 -17.27 -6.68 -27.43
C GLY A 146 -16.43 -6.17 -26.27
N ASN A 147 -16.98 -6.17 -25.05
CA ASN A 147 -16.31 -5.59 -23.91
C ASN A 147 -15.03 -6.35 -23.54
N LYS A 148 -13.94 -5.60 -23.36
CA LYS A 148 -12.69 -6.12 -22.80
C LYS A 148 -12.77 -6.01 -21.30
N PHE A 149 -12.40 -7.08 -20.60
CA PHE A 149 -12.35 -7.15 -19.14
C PHE A 149 -11.25 -8.13 -18.74
N ASN A 150 -10.02 -7.64 -18.75
CA ASN A 150 -8.87 -8.48 -18.46
C ASN A 150 -7.75 -7.70 -17.79
N PHE A 151 -6.84 -8.44 -17.17
CA PHE A 151 -5.56 -7.93 -16.72
C PHE A 151 -4.42 -8.84 -17.17
N TYR A 152 -3.23 -8.28 -17.17
CA TYR A 152 -1.99 -9.03 -17.27
C TYR A 152 -0.93 -8.45 -16.35
N ASP A 153 -0.03 -9.30 -15.91
CA ASP A 153 1.18 -8.89 -15.20
C ASP A 153 2.39 -9.71 -15.61
N LEU A 154 3.53 -9.08 -15.51
CA LEU A 154 4.85 -9.63 -15.78
C LEU A 154 5.79 -9.25 -14.65
N ASN A 155 6.37 -10.24 -14.01
CA ASN A 155 7.48 -10.09 -13.06
C ASN A 155 8.74 -10.62 -13.71
N SER A 156 9.85 -9.91 -13.56
CA SER A 156 11.17 -10.36 -14.00
C SER A 156 12.23 -10.01 -12.97
N LYS A 157 13.18 -10.91 -12.76
CA LYS A 157 14.33 -10.64 -11.91
C LYS A 157 15.55 -11.38 -12.42
N ILE A 158 16.66 -10.68 -12.46
CA ILE A 158 17.99 -11.22 -12.68
C ILE A 158 18.77 -11.03 -11.39
N ASN A 159 19.44 -12.07 -10.93
CA ASN A 159 20.27 -12.02 -9.75
C ASN A 159 21.69 -12.52 -10.12
N TRP A 160 22.72 -11.73 -9.78
CA TRP A 160 24.10 -12.01 -10.12
C TRP A 160 25.00 -11.94 -8.88
N HIS A 161 25.46 -13.10 -8.43
CA HIS A 161 26.51 -13.25 -7.44
C HIS A 161 27.87 -13.10 -8.12
N ILE A 162 28.41 -11.88 -8.17
CA ILE A 162 29.69 -11.57 -8.83
C ILE A 162 30.80 -12.31 -8.09
N ASP A 163 30.83 -12.17 -6.77
CA ASP A 163 31.75 -12.84 -5.86
C ASP A 163 31.11 -13.01 -4.46
N LYS A 164 31.89 -13.45 -3.46
CA LYS A 164 31.42 -13.66 -2.08
C LYS A 164 31.01 -12.37 -1.36
N LYS A 165 31.41 -11.19 -1.89
CA LYS A 165 31.14 -9.88 -1.29
C LYS A 165 30.10 -9.09 -2.08
N ASN A 166 29.92 -9.36 -3.36
CA ASN A 166 29.12 -8.55 -4.27
C ASN A 166 27.99 -9.37 -4.89
N THR A 167 26.77 -8.89 -4.69
CA THR A 167 25.58 -9.41 -5.37
C THR A 167 24.81 -8.22 -5.97
N ILE A 168 24.48 -8.30 -7.24
CA ILE A 168 23.63 -7.33 -7.93
C ILE A 168 22.33 -8.02 -8.32
N PHE A 169 21.22 -7.30 -8.24
CA PHE A 169 19.97 -7.74 -8.84
C PHE A 169 19.33 -6.63 -9.65
N LEU A 170 18.62 -7.04 -10.69
CA LEU A 170 17.71 -6.20 -11.47
C LEU A 170 16.33 -6.85 -11.41
N SER A 171 15.32 -6.10 -10.94
CA SER A 171 13.94 -6.56 -10.82
C SER A 171 13.01 -5.63 -11.57
N GLY A 172 11.99 -6.17 -12.21
CA GLY A 172 10.98 -5.42 -12.94
C GLY A 172 9.59 -5.99 -12.76
N TYR A 173 8.59 -5.11 -12.75
CA TYR A 173 7.18 -5.45 -12.76
C TYR A 173 6.43 -4.56 -13.75
N LEU A 174 5.53 -5.17 -14.50
CA LEU A 174 4.57 -4.49 -15.36
C LEU A 174 3.21 -5.16 -15.18
N GLY A 175 2.23 -4.43 -14.67
CA GLY A 175 0.85 -4.87 -14.55
C GLY A 175 -0.11 -3.86 -15.14
N ARG A 176 -1.13 -4.35 -15.83
CA ARG A 176 -2.15 -3.50 -16.45
C ARG A 176 -3.51 -4.17 -16.44
N ASP A 177 -4.52 -3.39 -16.10
CA ASP A 177 -5.93 -3.71 -16.24
C ASP A 177 -6.51 -3.01 -17.45
N ILE A 178 -7.38 -3.69 -18.19
CA ILE A 178 -8.02 -3.20 -19.40
C ILE A 178 -9.51 -3.47 -19.31
N PHE A 179 -10.28 -2.40 -19.33
CA PHE A 179 -11.74 -2.42 -19.34
C PHE A 179 -12.26 -1.67 -20.55
N GLY A 180 -13.34 -2.14 -21.14
CA GLY A 180 -14.23 -1.35 -21.93
C GLY A 180 -14.45 -1.73 -23.38
N SER A 181 -15.50 -1.09 -23.90
CA SER A 181 -15.82 -0.89 -25.33
C SER A 181 -15.85 0.60 -25.62
N ASP A 182 -17.01 1.25 -25.44
CA ASP A 182 -17.20 2.68 -25.59
C ASP A 182 -16.68 3.46 -24.39
N PHE A 183 -16.80 2.88 -23.20
CA PHE A 183 -16.10 3.30 -21.99
C PHE A 183 -14.81 2.51 -21.83
N LYS A 184 -13.65 3.15 -21.99
CA LYS A 184 -12.34 2.53 -21.85
C LYS A 184 -11.70 3.01 -20.56
N PHE A 185 -11.31 2.08 -19.71
CA PHE A 185 -10.57 2.37 -18.49
C PHE A 185 -9.39 1.41 -18.35
N ASN A 186 -8.20 1.96 -18.30
CA ASN A 186 -6.98 1.19 -18.15
C ASN A 186 -6.15 1.76 -17.00
N TYR A 187 -5.64 0.91 -16.13
CA TYR A 187 -4.74 1.34 -15.06
C TYR A 187 -3.66 0.30 -14.78
N GLY A 188 -2.61 0.70 -14.09
CA GLY A 188 -1.59 -0.25 -13.69
C GLY A 188 -0.30 0.36 -13.21
N ASN A 189 0.60 -0.51 -12.74
CA ASN A 189 1.92 -0.16 -12.26
C ASN A 189 3.01 -0.65 -13.21
N SER A 190 4.07 0.14 -13.30
CA SER A 190 5.34 -0.26 -13.90
C SER A 190 6.44 0.10 -12.93
N LEU A 191 7.34 -0.82 -12.65
CA LEU A 191 8.50 -0.54 -11.80
C LEU A 191 9.75 -1.27 -12.28
N ALA A 192 10.89 -0.67 -11.98
CA ALA A 192 12.21 -1.27 -12.16
C ALA A 192 13.06 -0.95 -10.94
N THR A 193 13.78 -1.93 -10.43
CA THR A 193 14.68 -1.79 -9.29
C THR A 193 16.02 -2.41 -9.61
N ILE A 194 17.09 -1.68 -9.36
CA ILE A 194 18.46 -2.21 -9.32
C ILE A 194 18.96 -2.16 -7.89
N GLY A 195 19.54 -3.25 -7.41
CA GLY A 195 20.12 -3.33 -6.09
C GLY A 195 21.50 -3.93 -6.10
N TRP A 196 22.38 -3.36 -5.32
CA TRP A 196 23.74 -3.85 -5.07
C TRP A 196 23.93 -4.10 -3.57
N ASN A 197 24.23 -5.36 -3.22
CA ASN A 197 24.62 -5.76 -1.88
C ASN A 197 26.13 -5.93 -1.85
N HIS A 198 26.81 -5.16 -1.00
CA HIS A 198 28.26 -5.24 -0.83
C HIS A 198 28.62 -5.53 0.62
N LYS A 199 29.50 -6.50 0.83
CA LYS A 199 30.08 -6.83 2.14
C LYS A 199 31.52 -6.31 2.19
N TYR A 200 31.75 -5.21 2.91
CA TYR A 200 33.10 -4.70 3.14
C TYR A 200 33.94 -5.71 3.94
N ASN A 201 33.33 -6.23 4.99
CA ASN A 201 33.93 -7.25 5.86
C ASN A 201 32.83 -8.05 6.60
N SER A 202 33.19 -8.88 7.58
CA SER A 202 32.24 -9.68 8.37
C SER A 202 31.29 -8.87 9.25
N ARG A 203 31.56 -7.58 9.50
CA ARG A 203 30.78 -6.70 10.36
C ARG A 203 30.01 -5.63 9.61
N LEU A 204 30.50 -5.17 8.47
CA LEU A 204 29.91 -4.06 7.72
C LEU A 204 29.47 -4.52 6.33
N SER A 205 28.20 -4.28 6.03
CA SER A 205 27.61 -4.44 4.71
C SER A 205 26.74 -3.25 4.34
N VAL A 206 26.57 -3.03 3.04
CA VAL A 206 25.64 -2.05 2.48
C VAL A 206 24.75 -2.71 1.44
N LYS A 207 23.48 -2.29 1.41
CA LYS A 207 22.55 -2.51 0.31
C LYS A 207 22.23 -1.15 -0.30
N THR A 208 22.69 -0.91 -1.53
CA THR A 208 22.31 0.27 -2.31
C THR A 208 21.22 -0.14 -3.28
N THR A 209 20.14 0.64 -3.34
CA THR A 209 19.01 0.38 -4.21
C THR A 209 18.62 1.65 -4.94
N ALA A 210 18.38 1.54 -6.25
CA ALA A 210 17.73 2.59 -7.01
C ALA A 210 16.48 2.02 -7.67
N PHE A 211 15.39 2.77 -7.67
CA PHE A 211 14.17 2.35 -8.31
C PHE A 211 13.47 3.46 -9.11
N TYR A 212 12.72 3.02 -10.07
CA TYR A 212 11.72 3.79 -10.81
C TYR A 212 10.36 3.14 -10.63
N THR A 213 9.32 3.95 -10.37
CA THR A 213 7.93 3.47 -10.35
C THR A 213 7.03 4.45 -11.08
N ASN A 214 6.02 3.91 -11.77
CA ASN A 214 5.00 4.69 -12.44
C ASN A 214 3.64 3.99 -12.28
N TYR A 215 2.74 4.61 -11.55
CA TYR A 215 1.33 4.26 -11.53
C TYR A 215 0.59 5.16 -12.48
N LYS A 216 -0.15 4.58 -13.42
CA LYS A 216 -0.88 5.32 -14.46
C LYS A 216 -2.28 4.79 -14.60
N TYR A 217 -3.24 5.69 -14.79
CA TYR A 217 -4.55 5.35 -15.31
C TYR A 217 -4.93 6.20 -16.52
N PHE A 218 -5.77 5.62 -17.36
CA PHE A 218 -6.36 6.23 -18.55
C PHE A 218 -7.84 5.93 -18.56
N LEU A 219 -8.65 6.97 -18.74
CA LEU A 219 -10.09 6.92 -18.88
C LEU A 219 -10.45 7.51 -20.24
N SER A 220 -11.34 6.87 -20.98
CA SER A 220 -11.88 7.39 -22.24
C SER A 220 -13.34 6.97 -22.38
N PHE A 221 -14.19 7.87 -22.79
CA PHE A 221 -15.55 7.56 -23.16
C PHE A 221 -15.96 8.37 -24.39
N ASP A 222 -16.82 7.78 -25.19
CA ASP A 222 -17.42 8.38 -26.37
C ASP A 222 -18.92 8.49 -26.13
N PHE A 223 -19.44 9.69 -26.19
CA PHE A 223 -20.86 9.97 -25.99
C PHE A 223 -21.35 11.03 -26.99
N ASN A 224 -22.35 10.67 -27.81
CA ASN A 224 -22.93 11.56 -28.81
C ASN A 224 -21.89 12.28 -29.69
N SER A 225 -20.92 11.55 -30.24
CA SER A 225 -19.82 12.05 -31.08
C SER A 225 -18.84 13.00 -30.35
N VAL A 226 -18.92 13.10 -29.04
CA VAL A 226 -17.91 13.77 -28.21
C VAL A 226 -17.08 12.74 -27.49
N LYS A 227 -15.81 12.70 -27.81
CA LYS A 227 -14.84 11.84 -27.14
C LYS A 227 -14.16 12.60 -26.01
N PHE A 228 -14.13 11.99 -24.84
CA PHE A 228 -13.35 12.45 -23.69
C PHE A 228 -12.24 11.47 -23.36
N ASP A 229 -11.02 11.96 -23.27
CA ASP A 229 -9.84 11.21 -22.84
C ASP A 229 -9.25 11.86 -21.59
N TRP A 230 -8.87 11.06 -20.58
CA TRP A 230 -8.22 11.52 -19.36
C TRP A 230 -7.04 10.63 -18.99
N ASN A 231 -5.89 11.24 -18.71
CA ASN A 231 -4.69 10.56 -18.27
C ASN A 231 -4.21 11.12 -16.93
N SER A 232 -3.82 10.24 -16.02
CA SER A 232 -3.15 10.61 -14.77
C SER A 232 -2.02 9.66 -14.46
N ASN A 233 -0.96 10.14 -13.82
CA ASN A 233 0.12 9.28 -13.36
C ASN A 233 0.92 9.85 -12.19
N ILE A 234 1.55 8.93 -11.44
CA ILE A 234 2.49 9.22 -10.35
C ILE A 234 3.80 8.52 -10.69
N ILE A 235 4.85 9.30 -10.80
CA ILE A 235 6.19 8.81 -11.14
C ILE A 235 7.13 9.08 -9.97
N ASN A 236 7.93 8.08 -9.60
CA ASN A 236 8.95 8.21 -8.57
C ASN A 236 10.30 7.69 -9.05
N TYR A 237 11.33 8.41 -8.68
CA TYR A 237 12.73 7.98 -8.78
C TYR A 237 13.34 8.00 -7.39
N SER A 238 14.06 6.96 -7.01
CA SER A 238 14.70 6.91 -5.70
C SER A 238 16.07 6.29 -5.75
N VAL A 239 16.93 6.78 -4.85
CA VAL A 239 18.19 6.13 -4.48
C VAL A 239 18.21 5.98 -2.96
N LYS A 240 18.64 4.82 -2.48
CA LYS A 240 18.70 4.46 -1.07
C LYS A 240 19.99 3.68 -0.79
N ALA A 241 20.61 3.95 0.36
CA ALA A 241 21.73 3.18 0.89
C ALA A 241 21.45 2.75 2.33
N ASP A 242 21.39 1.45 2.56
CA ASP A 242 21.12 0.79 3.84
C ASP A 242 22.39 0.11 4.36
N TYR A 243 23.03 0.67 5.37
CA TYR A 243 24.19 0.07 6.03
C TYR A 243 23.77 -0.78 7.22
N THR A 244 24.42 -1.92 7.36
CA THR A 244 24.30 -2.77 8.54
C THR A 244 25.68 -3.00 9.13
N TYR A 245 25.86 -2.62 10.41
CA TYR A 245 27.10 -2.76 11.14
C TYR A 245 26.91 -3.58 12.41
N ALA A 246 27.47 -4.79 12.42
CA ALA A 246 27.54 -5.63 13.61
C ALA A 246 28.66 -5.11 14.53
N PHE A 247 28.32 -4.16 15.40
CA PHE A 247 29.28 -3.55 16.33
C PHE A 247 29.91 -4.61 17.24
N ASN A 248 29.08 -5.49 17.78
CA ASN A 248 29.47 -6.69 18.50
C ASN A 248 28.36 -7.75 18.49
N THR A 249 28.48 -8.84 19.20
CA THR A 249 27.50 -9.94 19.28
C THR A 249 26.15 -9.53 19.90
N ARG A 250 26.10 -8.38 20.58
CA ARG A 250 24.88 -7.84 21.24
C ARG A 250 24.29 -6.63 20.56
N ASN A 251 25.03 -5.95 19.69
CA ASN A 251 24.60 -4.69 19.05
C ASN A 251 24.75 -4.78 17.55
N THR A 252 23.65 -4.55 16.84
CA THR A 252 23.61 -4.39 15.38
C THR A 252 23.02 -3.03 15.05
N VAL A 253 23.87 -2.14 14.53
CA VAL A 253 23.47 -0.80 14.10
C VAL A 253 23.10 -0.84 12.63
N LYS A 254 21.93 -0.28 12.30
CA LYS A 254 21.50 -0.02 10.92
C LYS A 254 21.37 1.47 10.74
N PHE A 255 21.95 2.00 9.67
CA PHE A 255 21.87 3.41 9.33
C PHE A 255 21.85 3.59 7.82
N GLY A 256 21.34 4.71 7.37
CA GLY A 256 21.26 4.94 5.94
C GLY A 256 20.59 6.25 5.57
N ALA A 257 20.47 6.44 4.27
CA ALA A 257 19.80 7.59 3.68
C ALA A 257 18.99 7.15 2.45
N GLN A 258 17.94 7.90 2.18
CA GLN A 258 17.09 7.74 1.00
C GLN A 258 16.71 9.10 0.44
N SER A 259 16.69 9.22 -0.88
CA SER A 259 16.13 10.37 -1.61
C SER A 259 15.11 9.85 -2.60
N ILE A 260 13.92 10.47 -2.64
CA ILE A 260 12.85 10.15 -3.58
C ILE A 260 12.40 11.45 -4.25
N TYR A 261 12.41 11.46 -5.58
CA TYR A 261 11.81 12.53 -6.37
C TYR A 261 10.48 12.07 -6.94
N TYR A 262 9.43 12.83 -6.64
CA TYR A 262 8.06 12.57 -7.07
C TYR A 262 7.64 13.54 -8.17
N THR A 263 6.93 13.00 -9.16
CA THR A 263 6.16 13.78 -10.13
C THR A 263 4.71 13.29 -10.11
N PHE A 264 3.82 14.16 -9.67
CA PHE A 264 2.37 13.93 -9.70
C PHE A 264 1.78 14.66 -10.89
N LYS A 265 1.12 13.93 -11.77
CA LYS A 265 0.35 14.48 -12.89
C LYS A 265 -1.11 14.16 -12.63
N PRO A 266 -1.84 15.05 -11.95
CA PRO A 266 -3.21 14.77 -11.48
C PRO A 266 -4.18 14.56 -12.63
N GLY A 267 -3.92 15.18 -13.78
CA GLY A 267 -4.67 14.84 -14.96
C GLY A 267 -4.46 15.76 -16.17
N ASN A 268 -4.57 15.14 -17.34
CA ASN A 268 -4.66 15.80 -18.62
C ASN A 268 -5.89 15.24 -19.33
N GLY A 269 -6.87 16.10 -19.62
CA GLY A 269 -8.12 15.78 -20.28
C GLY A 269 -8.22 16.39 -21.65
N ARG A 270 -8.87 15.69 -22.58
CA ARG A 270 -9.18 16.19 -23.90
C ARG A 270 -10.61 15.85 -24.26
N TYR A 271 -11.40 16.88 -24.63
CA TYR A 271 -12.68 16.75 -25.27
C TYR A 271 -12.51 16.96 -26.79
N THR A 272 -12.96 16.01 -27.59
CA THR A 272 -12.90 16.08 -29.04
C THR A 272 -14.29 15.83 -29.63
N GLY A 273 -14.87 16.81 -30.28
CA GLY A 273 -16.10 16.69 -31.11
C GLY A 273 -15.77 16.77 -32.58
N SER A 274 -16.80 16.81 -33.44
CA SER A 274 -16.65 16.95 -34.90
C SER A 274 -15.89 18.22 -35.28
N ASP A 275 -16.18 19.33 -34.61
CA ASP A 275 -15.72 20.68 -35.00
C ASP A 275 -14.93 21.38 -33.88
N PHE A 276 -14.65 20.71 -32.76
CA PHE A 276 -13.90 21.30 -31.64
C PHE A 276 -13.01 20.30 -30.95
N SER A 277 -11.91 20.81 -30.37
CA SER A 277 -11.07 20.08 -29.42
C SER A 277 -10.68 21.04 -28.31
N THR A 278 -10.94 20.63 -27.06
CA THR A 278 -10.60 21.40 -25.85
C THR A 278 -9.76 20.54 -24.93
N GLU A 279 -8.69 21.11 -24.39
CA GLU A 279 -7.80 20.44 -23.42
C GLU A 279 -7.97 21.06 -22.03
N ILE A 280 -8.00 20.17 -21.01
CA ILE A 280 -7.96 20.54 -19.61
C ILE A 280 -6.66 19.95 -19.04
N ASN A 281 -5.72 20.80 -18.70
CA ASN A 281 -4.45 20.40 -18.13
C ASN A 281 -4.36 20.83 -16.67
N LEU A 282 -4.35 19.86 -15.74
CA LEU A 282 -4.06 20.14 -14.34
C LEU A 282 -2.54 20.26 -14.15
N PRO A 283 -2.07 21.30 -13.43
CA PRO A 283 -0.63 21.50 -13.22
C PRO A 283 0.01 20.30 -12.55
N SER A 284 1.17 19.89 -13.08
CA SER A 284 1.99 18.88 -12.43
C SER A 284 2.55 19.40 -11.12
N GLN A 285 2.64 18.53 -10.13
CA GLN A 285 3.21 18.81 -8.82
C GLN A 285 4.48 17.97 -8.64
N HIS A 286 5.48 18.54 -7.97
CA HIS A 286 6.76 17.89 -7.74
C HIS A 286 7.16 17.96 -6.28
N ALA A 287 7.81 16.90 -5.81
CA ALA A 287 8.31 16.87 -4.44
C ALA A 287 9.62 16.09 -4.35
N LEU A 288 10.42 16.47 -3.37
CA LEU A 288 11.64 15.78 -2.99
C LEU A 288 11.53 15.34 -1.53
N GLU A 289 11.53 14.03 -1.29
CA GLU A 289 11.56 13.44 0.04
C GLU A 289 12.95 12.88 0.32
N ASN A 290 13.67 13.50 1.22
CA ASN A 290 14.96 13.03 1.71
C ASN A 290 14.80 12.50 3.12
N SER A 291 15.54 11.47 3.48
CA SER A 291 15.53 10.96 4.85
C SER A 291 16.87 10.33 5.23
N VAL A 292 17.20 10.49 6.48
CA VAL A 292 18.30 9.78 7.13
C VAL A 292 17.76 8.99 8.30
N TYR A 293 18.38 7.87 8.63
CA TYR A 293 17.96 7.08 9.77
C TYR A 293 19.12 6.32 10.40
N ILE A 294 18.95 6.05 11.69
CA ILE A 294 19.81 5.18 12.48
C ILE A 294 18.96 4.37 13.44
N SER A 295 19.30 3.11 13.64
CA SER A 295 18.69 2.25 14.64
C SER A 295 19.70 1.26 15.19
N ASN A 296 19.51 0.83 16.44
CA ASN A 296 20.30 -0.24 17.06
C ASN A 296 19.37 -1.33 17.56
N GLU A 297 19.67 -2.56 17.18
CA GLU A 297 19.10 -3.76 17.78
C GLU A 297 20.08 -4.24 18.83
N GLN A 298 19.68 -4.17 20.10
CA GLN A 298 20.52 -4.43 21.25
C GLN A 298 19.97 -5.57 22.10
N LYS A 299 20.80 -6.59 22.33
CA LYS A 299 20.55 -7.65 23.30
C LYS A 299 21.05 -7.19 24.67
N LEU A 300 20.17 -6.56 25.46
CA LEU A 300 20.51 -6.09 26.80
C LEU A 300 20.79 -7.26 27.76
N SER A 301 20.05 -8.36 27.61
CA SER A 301 20.27 -9.60 28.37
C SER A 301 19.86 -10.81 27.52
N LYS A 302 19.98 -12.03 28.09
CA LYS A 302 19.46 -13.25 27.46
C LYS A 302 17.94 -13.25 27.29
N LYS A 303 17.24 -12.37 28.02
CA LYS A 303 15.78 -12.26 28.03
C LYS A 303 15.23 -10.97 27.40
N LEU A 304 16.04 -9.92 27.29
CA LEU A 304 15.60 -8.60 26.85
C LEU A 304 16.34 -8.14 25.60
N ASN A 305 15.59 -8.00 24.51
CA ASN A 305 16.02 -7.38 23.26
C ASN A 305 15.32 -6.03 23.10
N VAL A 306 16.06 -5.03 22.67
CA VAL A 306 15.57 -3.66 22.42
C VAL A 306 15.95 -3.26 21.01
N LEU A 307 15.00 -2.78 20.24
CA LEU A 307 15.21 -2.05 18.98
C LEU A 307 14.83 -0.59 19.23
N TYR A 308 15.75 0.31 19.02
CA TYR A 308 15.47 1.75 19.08
C TYR A 308 16.14 2.47 17.91
N GLY A 309 15.52 3.52 17.45
CA GLY A 309 16.01 4.27 16.32
C GLY A 309 15.27 5.56 16.06
N LEU A 310 15.82 6.33 15.16
CA LEU A 310 15.27 7.59 14.69
C LEU A 310 15.40 7.61 13.16
N ARG A 311 14.30 7.92 12.49
CA ARG A 311 14.29 8.38 11.11
C ARG A 311 13.96 9.87 11.13
N TRP A 312 14.62 10.65 10.29
CA TRP A 312 14.31 12.05 10.11
C TRP A 312 14.06 12.29 8.62
N ALA A 313 12.83 12.65 8.31
CA ALA A 313 12.37 12.90 6.96
C ALA A 313 12.26 14.41 6.69
N PHE A 314 12.78 14.82 5.54
CA PHE A 314 12.76 16.19 5.01
C PHE A 314 12.01 16.16 3.68
N TYR A 315 10.82 16.70 3.67
CA TYR A 315 9.99 16.75 2.48
C TYR A 315 9.91 18.19 1.97
N ASN A 316 10.19 18.36 0.68
CA ASN A 316 10.13 19.65 0.01
C ASN A 316 9.14 19.55 -1.15
N TYR A 317 8.05 20.31 -1.07
CA TYR A 317 7.18 20.59 -2.20
C TYR A 317 7.89 21.63 -3.07
N VAL A 318 8.15 21.30 -4.34
CA VAL A 318 9.02 22.09 -5.21
C VAL A 318 8.35 22.39 -6.56
N GLY A 319 8.75 23.49 -7.21
CA GLY A 319 8.44 23.81 -8.62
C GLY A 319 9.18 22.82 -9.57
N LYS A 320 8.86 22.81 -10.82
CA LYS A 320 8.06 23.69 -11.66
C LYS A 320 6.56 23.48 -11.40
N GLY A 321 5.83 24.54 -10.99
CA GLY A 321 4.41 24.40 -10.69
C GLY A 321 3.79 25.71 -10.20
N ILE A 322 2.54 25.63 -9.80
CA ILE A 322 1.76 26.74 -9.26
C ILE A 322 1.38 26.39 -7.83
N ALA A 323 1.66 27.31 -6.91
CA ALA A 323 1.12 27.26 -5.56
C ALA A 323 -0.13 28.14 -5.48
N TYR A 324 -1.19 27.57 -4.91
CA TYR A 324 -2.44 28.27 -4.69
C TYR A 324 -2.45 28.81 -3.26
N ILE A 325 -2.82 30.07 -3.10
CA ILE A 325 -3.03 30.71 -1.80
C ILE A 325 -4.52 30.94 -1.63
N TYR A 326 -5.08 30.41 -0.55
CA TYR A 326 -6.49 30.55 -0.22
C TYR A 326 -6.68 31.47 0.97
N SER A 327 -7.84 32.11 1.02
CA SER A 327 -8.30 32.86 2.19
C SER A 327 -9.01 31.94 3.15
N ASP A 328 -8.97 32.28 4.44
CA ASP A 328 -9.82 31.62 5.42
C ASP A 328 -11.29 31.89 5.11
N THR A 329 -12.12 30.93 5.45
CA THR A 329 -13.57 30.98 5.23
C THR A 329 -14.29 30.26 6.37
N SER A 330 -15.64 30.33 6.36
CA SER A 330 -16.46 29.56 7.29
C SER A 330 -16.23 28.06 7.12
N LEU A 331 -16.42 27.33 8.20
CA LEU A 331 -16.28 25.86 8.20
C LEU A 331 -17.18 25.20 7.16
N ASN A 332 -16.69 24.11 6.58
CA ASN A 332 -17.37 23.32 5.56
C ASN A 332 -17.78 24.09 4.29
N THR A 333 -17.02 25.13 3.94
CA THR A 333 -17.19 25.87 2.69
C THR A 333 -15.88 25.91 1.90
N ARG A 334 -16.00 26.01 0.56
CA ARG A 334 -14.85 26.11 -0.34
C ARG A 334 -14.06 27.39 -0.06
N LYS A 335 -12.75 27.24 0.15
CA LYS A 335 -11.85 28.36 0.43
C LYS A 335 -11.67 29.23 -0.81
N PRO A 336 -11.93 30.55 -0.73
CA PRO A 336 -11.73 31.46 -1.85
C PRO A 336 -10.26 31.55 -2.27
N LEU A 337 -9.99 31.48 -3.56
CA LEU A 337 -8.66 31.70 -4.11
C LEU A 337 -8.25 33.17 -3.93
N LYS A 338 -7.08 33.40 -3.30
CA LYS A 338 -6.48 34.73 -3.10
C LYS A 338 -5.40 35.03 -4.14
N ALA A 339 -4.54 34.05 -4.44
CA ALA A 339 -3.45 34.21 -5.39
C ALA A 339 -2.98 32.87 -5.98
N GLU A 340 -2.40 32.95 -7.18
CA GLU A 340 -1.62 31.89 -7.82
C GLU A 340 -0.17 32.38 -7.95
N ILE A 341 0.78 31.59 -7.45
CA ILE A 341 2.22 31.92 -7.49
C ILE A 341 2.93 30.83 -8.28
N SER A 342 3.60 31.23 -9.37
CA SER A 342 4.39 30.34 -10.20
C SER A 342 5.79 30.18 -9.66
N TYR A 343 6.33 28.96 -9.70
CA TYR A 343 7.67 28.61 -9.21
C TYR A 343 8.48 27.92 -10.32
N ASN A 344 9.77 28.21 -10.34
CA ASN A 344 10.72 27.60 -11.28
C ASN A 344 11.06 26.17 -10.90
N HIS A 345 11.77 25.45 -11.77
CA HIS A 345 12.19 24.07 -11.54
C HIS A 345 13.04 23.94 -10.26
N LEU A 346 12.67 23.01 -9.39
CA LEU A 346 13.26 22.75 -8.07
C LEU A 346 13.25 23.93 -7.06
N GLU A 347 12.60 25.04 -7.39
CA GLU A 347 12.38 26.11 -6.44
C GLU A 347 11.50 25.62 -5.27
N ASN A 348 11.91 25.91 -4.03
CA ASN A 348 11.22 25.40 -2.86
C ASN A 348 9.95 26.22 -2.60
N ILE A 349 8.81 25.54 -2.57
CA ILE A 349 7.49 26.12 -2.27
C ILE A 349 7.18 25.98 -0.78
N LYS A 350 7.34 24.77 -0.25
CA LYS A 350 7.08 24.46 1.15
C LYS A 350 7.94 23.29 1.63
N SER A 351 8.47 23.42 2.83
CA SER A 351 9.26 22.37 3.47
C SER A 351 8.57 21.85 4.73
N TYR A 352 8.66 20.55 4.93
CA TYR A 352 8.26 19.86 6.15
C TYR A 352 9.39 18.98 6.64
N ASN A 353 9.62 18.93 7.93
CA ASN A 353 10.56 18.00 8.54
C ASN A 353 9.91 17.31 9.73
N VAL A 354 10.01 16.00 9.77
CA VAL A 354 9.36 15.18 10.80
C VAL A 354 10.37 14.18 11.36
N PRO A 355 10.71 14.28 12.65
CA PRO A 355 11.43 13.23 13.35
C PRO A 355 10.47 12.06 13.64
N GLU A 356 10.91 10.84 13.34
CA GLU A 356 10.14 9.60 13.48
C GLU A 356 10.87 8.65 14.46
N PRO A 357 10.77 8.85 15.79
CA PRO A 357 11.33 7.94 16.78
C PRO A 357 10.61 6.59 16.77
N ARG A 358 11.35 5.53 17.06
CA ARG A 358 10.88 4.15 17.09
C ARG A 358 11.51 3.39 18.23
N LEU A 359 10.69 2.59 18.93
CA LEU A 359 11.11 1.76 20.03
C LEU A 359 10.37 0.42 19.97
N ALA A 360 11.09 -0.67 20.14
CA ALA A 360 10.49 -1.97 20.40
C ALA A 360 11.27 -2.70 21.47
N LEU A 361 10.55 -3.23 22.44
CA LEU A 361 11.07 -4.05 23.52
C LEU A 361 10.49 -5.47 23.37
N ASN A 362 11.32 -6.47 23.49
CA ASN A 362 10.90 -7.87 23.54
C ASN A 362 11.52 -8.53 24.77
N TYR A 363 10.68 -8.82 25.75
CA TYR A 363 11.08 -9.54 26.96
C TYR A 363 10.60 -10.99 26.90
N THR A 364 11.53 -11.92 26.92
CA THR A 364 11.29 -13.37 26.88
C THR A 364 11.37 -13.93 28.30
N PHE A 365 10.24 -14.32 28.88
CA PHE A 365 10.19 -14.93 30.21
C PHE A 365 10.93 -16.28 30.24
N ASP A 366 10.60 -17.10 29.24
CA ASP A 366 11.18 -18.42 28.99
C ASP A 366 11.09 -18.75 27.48
N LYS A 367 11.43 -19.97 27.07
CA LYS A 367 11.38 -20.42 25.66
C LYS A 367 9.97 -20.41 25.05
N LYS A 368 8.93 -20.27 25.87
CA LYS A 368 7.52 -20.39 25.45
C LYS A 368 6.74 -19.09 25.53
N GLN A 369 7.24 -18.08 26.26
CA GLN A 369 6.48 -16.88 26.57
C GLN A 369 7.30 -15.62 26.37
N SER A 370 6.68 -14.61 25.76
CA SER A 370 7.28 -13.27 25.63
C SER A 370 6.22 -12.19 25.68
N ILE A 371 6.64 -11.01 26.09
CA ILE A 371 5.88 -9.77 25.96
C ILE A 371 6.63 -8.84 25.03
N LYS A 372 5.89 -8.17 24.14
CA LYS A 372 6.44 -7.17 23.25
C LYS A 372 5.73 -5.83 23.48
N LEU A 373 6.51 -4.78 23.51
CA LEU A 373 6.02 -3.41 23.57
C LEU A 373 6.63 -2.66 22.39
N SER A 374 5.83 -1.83 21.71
CA SER A 374 6.33 -1.01 20.62
C SER A 374 5.74 0.40 20.64
N TYR A 375 6.56 1.34 20.18
CA TYR A 375 6.15 2.68 19.81
C TYR A 375 6.73 3.04 18.45
N THR A 376 5.91 3.64 17.60
CA THR A 376 6.33 4.09 16.27
C THR A 376 5.64 5.41 15.94
N ARG A 377 6.43 6.44 15.63
CA ARG A 377 5.94 7.63 14.93
C ARG A 377 6.27 7.51 13.46
N ALA A 378 5.32 7.89 12.59
CA ALA A 378 5.49 7.87 11.14
C ALA A 378 4.86 9.10 10.49
N ALA A 379 5.45 9.55 9.38
CA ALA A 379 4.91 10.61 8.53
C ALA A 379 4.52 10.06 7.16
N GLN A 380 3.47 10.64 6.59
CA GLN A 380 3.01 10.33 5.23
C GLN A 380 2.77 11.62 4.46
N TYR A 381 3.42 11.74 3.29
CA TYR A 381 3.40 12.95 2.48
C TYR A 381 2.47 12.85 1.28
N LEU A 382 1.83 11.72 1.08
CA LEU A 382 0.90 11.45 -0.03
C LEU A 382 -0.33 10.74 0.52
N GLN A 383 -1.49 11.38 0.47
CA GLN A 383 -2.76 10.87 0.96
C GLN A 383 -3.74 10.66 -0.18
N ILE A 384 -4.66 9.69 -0.06
CA ILE A 384 -5.77 9.49 -1.00
C ILE A 384 -6.96 10.36 -0.60
N VAL A 385 -7.49 11.09 -1.57
CA VAL A 385 -8.79 11.74 -1.50
C VAL A 385 -9.80 10.83 -2.19
N SER A 386 -10.71 10.26 -1.42
CA SER A 386 -11.72 9.32 -1.91
C SER A 386 -12.96 9.38 -1.04
N ASN A 387 -14.12 9.27 -1.65
CA ASN A 387 -15.40 9.18 -0.95
C ASN A 387 -15.83 7.74 -0.64
N THR A 388 -15.08 6.74 -1.09
CA THR A 388 -15.39 5.32 -0.89
C THR A 388 -14.50 4.68 0.17
N ALA A 389 -15.00 3.63 0.83
CA ALA A 389 -14.21 2.83 1.76
C ALA A 389 -13.20 1.92 1.02
N ALA A 390 -13.62 1.37 -0.11
CA ALA A 390 -12.76 0.61 -1.00
C ALA A 390 -12.01 1.57 -1.94
N SER A 391 -10.69 1.40 -2.06
CA SER A 391 -9.91 2.17 -3.01
C SER A 391 -10.35 1.89 -4.44
N SER A 392 -10.50 2.97 -5.18
CA SER A 392 -10.75 2.96 -6.62
C SER A 392 -9.45 3.24 -7.38
N PRO A 393 -9.22 2.64 -8.54
CA PRO A 393 -8.10 3.04 -9.39
C PRO A 393 -8.17 4.51 -9.86
N LEU A 394 -9.32 5.16 -9.70
CA LEU A 394 -9.55 6.58 -10.01
C LEU A 394 -9.32 7.50 -8.80
N ASP A 395 -8.97 6.96 -7.63
CA ASP A 395 -8.71 7.78 -6.44
C ASP A 395 -7.59 8.78 -6.69
N ILE A 396 -7.80 9.99 -6.20
CA ILE A 396 -6.84 11.08 -6.38
C ILE A 396 -5.83 11.04 -5.25
N TYR A 397 -4.56 11.05 -5.61
CA TYR A 397 -3.48 11.18 -4.67
C TYR A 397 -3.10 12.65 -4.50
N ALA A 398 -3.25 13.17 -3.28
CA ALA A 398 -2.89 14.53 -2.91
C ALA A 398 -1.55 14.53 -2.15
N PRO A 399 -0.47 15.11 -2.72
CA PRO A 399 0.78 15.29 -2.00
C PRO A 399 0.65 16.38 -0.92
N ALA A 400 1.56 16.38 0.04
CA ALA A 400 1.70 17.51 0.94
C ALA A 400 2.17 18.75 0.16
N THR A 401 1.48 19.88 0.36
CA THR A 401 1.71 21.15 -0.34
C THR A 401 1.77 22.29 0.68
N ASN A 402 1.75 23.53 0.24
CA ASN A 402 1.59 24.68 1.14
C ASN A 402 0.23 24.68 1.86
N ASN A 403 -0.80 24.02 1.32
CA ASN A 403 -2.15 23.94 1.89
C ASN A 403 -2.43 22.60 2.59
N ILE A 404 -1.68 21.56 2.28
CA ILE A 404 -1.86 20.19 2.80
C ILE A 404 -0.64 19.83 3.65
N ARG A 405 -0.83 19.74 4.97
CA ARG A 405 0.21 19.27 5.89
C ARG A 405 0.38 17.75 5.79
N PRO A 406 1.59 17.20 6.02
CA PRO A 406 1.79 15.77 6.12
C PRO A 406 0.91 15.14 7.19
N LEU A 407 0.33 13.97 6.89
CA LEU A 407 -0.27 13.13 7.90
C LEU A 407 0.83 12.59 8.81
N THR A 408 0.64 12.68 10.12
CA THR A 408 1.50 12.00 11.10
C THR A 408 0.69 11.01 11.91
N SER A 409 1.32 9.92 12.31
CA SER A 409 0.72 8.93 13.21
C SER A 409 1.67 8.55 14.33
N ASP A 410 1.13 8.42 15.54
CA ASP A 410 1.80 7.86 16.71
C ASP A 410 1.08 6.58 17.12
N GLN A 411 1.77 5.44 17.15
CA GLN A 411 1.22 4.15 17.51
C GLN A 411 2.00 3.52 18.66
N GLY A 412 1.27 3.11 19.71
CA GLY A 412 1.76 2.25 20.77
C GLY A 412 1.09 0.88 20.74
N SER A 413 1.79 -0.20 21.06
CA SER A 413 1.19 -1.51 21.26
C SER A 413 1.91 -2.33 22.34
N VAL A 414 1.12 -3.22 22.97
CA VAL A 414 1.61 -4.22 23.93
C VAL A 414 1.01 -5.57 23.57
N GLY A 415 1.84 -6.60 23.41
CA GLY A 415 1.39 -7.93 23.05
C GLY A 415 2.05 -9.02 23.92
N TYR A 416 1.23 -9.98 24.33
CA TYR A 416 1.68 -11.20 25.00
C TYR A 416 1.59 -12.37 24.03
N TYR A 417 2.65 -13.19 23.97
CA TYR A 417 2.81 -14.31 23.05
C TYR A 417 3.14 -15.56 23.84
N ARG A 418 2.49 -16.67 23.55
CA ARG A 418 2.73 -17.94 24.22
C ARG A 418 2.62 -19.12 23.26
N ASN A 419 3.61 -20.00 23.34
CA ASN A 419 3.65 -21.27 22.64
C ASN A 419 3.38 -22.42 23.60
N PHE A 420 2.58 -23.40 23.15
CA PHE A 420 2.22 -24.59 23.92
C PHE A 420 2.67 -25.84 23.15
N ARG A 421 2.84 -26.95 23.88
CA ARG A 421 3.14 -28.28 23.31
C ARG A 421 4.28 -28.23 22.28
N GLU A 422 5.45 -27.73 22.69
CA GLU A 422 6.65 -27.66 21.83
C GLU A 422 6.40 -26.95 20.48
N ASN A 423 5.69 -25.83 20.51
CA ASN A 423 5.23 -25.04 19.36
C ASN A 423 4.11 -25.68 18.53
N GLY A 424 3.45 -26.73 19.03
CA GLY A 424 2.25 -27.28 18.39
C GLY A 424 1.07 -26.30 18.36
N PHE A 425 1.05 -25.33 19.32
CA PHE A 425 0.10 -24.23 19.36
C PHE A 425 0.81 -22.91 19.63
N GLU A 426 0.47 -21.88 18.90
CA GLU A 426 0.91 -20.50 19.10
C GLU A 426 -0.31 -19.64 19.44
N THR A 427 -0.19 -18.79 20.45
CA THR A 427 -1.24 -17.85 20.82
C THR A 427 -0.67 -16.46 21.02
N SER A 428 -1.45 -15.42 20.71
CA SER A 428 -1.12 -14.06 21.08
C SER A 428 -2.35 -13.23 21.42
N ALA A 429 -2.16 -12.27 22.32
CA ALA A 429 -3.11 -11.19 22.59
C ALA A 429 -2.34 -9.87 22.55
N GLU A 430 -2.80 -8.93 21.75
CA GLU A 430 -2.15 -7.64 21.57
C GLU A 430 -3.19 -6.51 21.66
N VAL A 431 -2.88 -5.43 22.36
CA VAL A 431 -3.64 -4.20 22.38
C VAL A 431 -2.83 -3.10 21.74
N TYR A 432 -3.52 -2.20 21.03
CA TYR A 432 -2.88 -1.06 20.40
C TYR A 432 -3.72 0.20 20.53
N TYR A 433 -3.02 1.35 20.48
CA TYR A 433 -3.61 2.67 20.33
C TYR A 433 -2.82 3.45 19.29
N LYS A 434 -3.52 4.10 18.37
CA LYS A 434 -2.96 4.92 17.30
C LYS A 434 -3.67 6.25 17.23
N GLN A 435 -2.92 7.33 17.10
CA GLN A 435 -3.41 8.68 16.90
C GLN A 435 -2.88 9.22 15.57
N TYR A 436 -3.71 10.01 14.89
CA TYR A 436 -3.39 10.68 13.65
C TYR A 436 -3.60 12.18 13.75
N GLU A 437 -2.70 12.95 13.13
CA GLU A 437 -2.84 14.39 12.93
C GLU A 437 -2.79 14.70 11.43
N ASN A 438 -3.53 15.72 10.99
CA ASN A 438 -3.61 16.17 9.60
C ASN A 438 -4.17 15.10 8.63
N GLN A 439 -5.12 14.29 9.08
CA GLN A 439 -5.82 13.34 8.23
C GLN A 439 -6.76 14.10 7.29
N LEU A 440 -6.65 13.83 5.97
CA LEU A 440 -7.47 14.51 4.98
C LEU A 440 -8.92 14.04 5.02
N ASP A 441 -9.79 15.02 4.87
CA ASP A 441 -11.20 14.90 4.56
C ASP A 441 -11.61 16.03 3.61
N PHE A 442 -12.87 16.24 3.31
CA PHE A 442 -13.33 17.23 2.35
C PHE A 442 -14.69 17.80 2.74
N ILE A 443 -14.99 18.98 2.22
CA ILE A 443 -16.28 19.65 2.40
C ILE A 443 -17.39 18.90 1.66
N ASP A 444 -18.64 19.15 2.02
CA ASP A 444 -19.80 18.62 1.32
C ASP A 444 -19.82 19.08 -0.15
N ASN A 445 -20.32 18.23 -1.03
CA ASN A 445 -20.42 18.49 -2.47
C ASN A 445 -19.07 18.78 -3.17
N SER A 446 -17.96 18.32 -2.64
CA SER A 446 -16.65 18.45 -3.28
C SER A 446 -16.59 17.74 -4.61
N ASN A 447 -16.10 18.43 -5.64
CA ASN A 447 -15.77 17.82 -6.92
C ASN A 447 -14.29 17.44 -6.94
N PHE A 448 -14.00 16.14 -7.01
CA PHE A 448 -12.62 15.65 -7.03
C PHE A 448 -12.00 15.60 -8.43
N TYR A 449 -12.82 15.37 -9.45
CA TYR A 449 -12.31 15.15 -10.80
C TYR A 449 -12.17 16.46 -11.56
N MET A 450 -11.08 16.58 -12.31
CA MET A 450 -10.79 17.77 -13.15
C MET A 450 -10.79 19.10 -12.37
N ASN A 451 -10.58 19.05 -11.07
CA ASN A 451 -10.61 20.22 -10.20
C ASN A 451 -9.19 20.79 -9.99
N LYS A 452 -8.87 21.89 -10.68
CA LYS A 452 -7.62 22.63 -10.53
C LYS A 452 -7.39 23.12 -9.10
N TYR A 453 -8.47 23.41 -8.37
CA TYR A 453 -8.47 23.98 -7.03
C TYR A 453 -8.95 22.99 -5.97
N LEU A 454 -8.64 21.71 -6.15
CA LEU A 454 -9.04 20.64 -5.23
C LEU A 454 -8.67 20.95 -3.77
N GLU A 455 -7.50 21.54 -3.54
CA GLU A 455 -7.01 21.88 -2.19
C GLU A 455 -7.93 22.88 -1.44
N ALA A 456 -8.75 23.66 -2.18
CA ALA A 456 -9.74 24.56 -1.57
C ALA A 456 -10.87 23.79 -0.87
N ASP A 457 -11.16 22.58 -1.33
CA ASP A 457 -12.25 21.73 -0.84
C ASP A 457 -11.76 20.74 0.24
N LEU A 458 -10.44 20.69 0.50
CA LEU A 458 -9.87 19.75 1.47
C LEU A 458 -9.85 20.32 2.89
N LEU A 459 -10.18 19.45 3.83
CA LEU A 459 -10.11 19.65 5.27
C LEU A 459 -9.04 18.73 5.88
N GLN A 460 -8.49 19.14 7.00
CA GLN A 460 -7.53 18.33 7.76
C GLN A 460 -7.98 18.22 9.21
N GLY A 461 -8.04 17.00 9.70
CA GLY A 461 -8.48 16.71 11.06
C GLY A 461 -7.60 15.71 11.77
N LYS A 462 -8.11 15.25 12.91
CA LYS A 462 -7.50 14.22 13.75
C LYS A 462 -8.16 12.87 13.51
N GLY A 463 -7.43 11.81 13.81
CA GLY A 463 -7.96 10.45 13.82
C GLY A 463 -7.44 9.67 15.03
N ARG A 464 -8.17 8.64 15.45
CA ARG A 464 -7.71 7.66 16.42
C ARG A 464 -8.20 6.26 16.07
N ALA A 465 -7.39 5.26 16.38
CA ALA A 465 -7.77 3.86 16.23
C ALA A 465 -7.19 3.07 17.41
N TYR A 466 -8.00 2.16 17.97
CA TYR A 466 -7.58 1.31 19.08
C TYR A 466 -8.28 -0.03 19.02
N GLY A 467 -7.66 -1.06 19.59
CA GLY A 467 -8.26 -2.38 19.55
C GLY A 467 -7.48 -3.46 20.27
N LEU A 468 -8.13 -4.61 20.34
CA LEU A 468 -7.64 -5.89 20.88
C LEU A 468 -7.55 -6.89 19.72
N GLU A 469 -6.40 -7.53 19.58
CA GLU A 469 -6.11 -8.57 18.60
C GLU A 469 -5.83 -9.89 19.32
N LEU A 470 -6.59 -10.94 18.99
CA LEU A 470 -6.39 -12.29 19.52
C LEU A 470 -6.06 -13.24 18.37
N TYR A 471 -5.12 -14.14 18.61
CA TYR A 471 -4.68 -15.12 17.62
C TYR A 471 -4.38 -16.45 18.27
N ALA A 472 -4.84 -17.52 17.64
CA ALA A 472 -4.50 -18.88 18.02
C ALA A 472 -4.24 -19.73 16.76
N LYS A 473 -3.09 -20.39 16.70
CA LYS A 473 -2.64 -21.23 15.58
C LYS A 473 -2.24 -22.61 16.05
N LYS A 474 -2.66 -23.62 15.33
CA LYS A 474 -2.23 -25.02 15.49
C LYS A 474 -1.33 -25.40 14.32
N ASN A 475 -0.09 -25.73 14.62
CA ASN A 475 0.99 -25.95 13.63
C ASN A 475 1.19 -27.42 13.25
N SER A 476 0.67 -28.39 14.01
CA SER A 476 1.01 -29.80 13.84
C SER A 476 -0.18 -30.74 13.96
N GLY A 477 -0.06 -31.94 13.42
CA GLY A 477 -1.07 -32.99 13.36
C GLY A 477 -1.90 -32.92 12.08
N LYS A 478 -2.88 -33.82 11.93
CA LYS A 478 -3.73 -33.88 10.73
C LYS A 478 -4.61 -32.65 10.55
N LEU A 479 -5.02 -32.01 11.63
CA LEU A 479 -5.76 -30.75 11.65
C LEU A 479 -4.81 -29.62 12.00
N THR A 480 -4.63 -28.66 11.09
CA THR A 480 -3.84 -27.43 11.28
C THR A 480 -4.65 -26.20 10.89
N GLY A 481 -4.19 -25.01 11.24
CA GLY A 481 -4.87 -23.77 10.89
C GLY A 481 -4.79 -22.73 12.00
N TRP A 482 -5.57 -21.65 11.86
CA TRP A 482 -5.60 -20.57 12.84
C TRP A 482 -6.97 -19.92 12.94
N ILE A 483 -7.18 -19.27 14.07
CA ILE A 483 -8.31 -18.37 14.31
C ILE A 483 -7.72 -17.03 14.73
N SER A 484 -8.25 -15.95 14.17
CA SER A 484 -7.96 -14.58 14.56
C SER A 484 -9.24 -13.84 14.90
N TYR A 485 -9.16 -12.95 15.88
CA TYR A 485 -10.22 -12.03 16.24
C TYR A 485 -9.65 -10.65 16.49
N SER A 486 -10.31 -9.64 15.95
CA SER A 486 -9.99 -8.25 16.23
C SER A 486 -11.26 -7.52 16.67
N LEU A 487 -11.15 -6.84 17.81
CA LEU A 487 -12.12 -5.86 18.29
C LEU A 487 -11.47 -4.49 18.14
N SER A 488 -12.02 -3.60 17.33
CA SER A 488 -11.40 -2.31 17.04
C SER A 488 -12.41 -1.19 16.85
N LYS A 489 -11.96 0.04 17.06
CA LYS A 489 -12.71 1.25 16.76
C LYS A 489 -11.80 2.26 16.09
N THR A 490 -12.29 2.88 15.00
CA THR A 490 -11.57 3.90 14.23
C THR A 490 -12.45 5.12 14.06
N GLU A 491 -12.00 6.25 14.54
CA GLU A 491 -12.76 7.49 14.57
C GLU A 491 -11.94 8.65 13.98
N ARG A 492 -12.68 9.65 13.48
CA ARG A 492 -12.15 10.92 12.97
C ARG A 492 -12.82 12.09 13.69
N LYS A 493 -12.11 13.21 13.74
CA LYS A 493 -12.62 14.49 14.20
C LYS A 493 -12.09 15.56 13.24
N VAL A 494 -13.00 16.21 12.52
CA VAL A 494 -12.69 17.21 11.50
C VAL A 494 -13.59 18.41 11.73
N ASP A 495 -13.01 19.58 11.86
CA ASP A 495 -13.78 20.81 12.02
C ASP A 495 -14.61 21.06 10.75
N GLY A 496 -15.90 21.33 10.93
CA GLY A 496 -16.87 21.49 9.83
C GLY A 496 -17.58 20.20 9.41
N ILE A 497 -17.19 19.04 9.96
CA ILE A 497 -17.88 17.76 9.75
C ILE A 497 -18.41 17.26 11.09
N SER A 498 -19.64 16.72 11.12
CA SER A 498 -20.30 16.18 12.33
C SER A 498 -20.21 17.14 13.53
N ASN A 499 -20.42 18.44 13.32
CA ASN A 499 -20.32 19.49 14.33
C ASN A 499 -18.96 19.55 15.06
N GLY A 500 -17.89 19.04 14.42
CA GLY A 500 -16.56 18.96 15.03
C GLY A 500 -16.44 17.89 16.12
N GLU A 501 -17.37 16.95 16.21
CA GLU A 501 -17.32 15.84 17.14
C GLU A 501 -16.62 14.62 16.54
N TRP A 502 -16.33 13.60 17.37
CA TRP A 502 -15.77 12.33 16.91
C TRP A 502 -16.83 11.51 16.18
N PHE A 503 -16.56 11.10 14.95
CA PHE A 503 -17.40 10.20 14.15
C PHE A 503 -16.63 8.98 13.67
N LEU A 504 -17.34 7.88 13.40
CA LEU A 504 -16.72 6.66 12.90
C LEU A 504 -16.13 6.85 11.51
N SER A 505 -14.94 6.34 11.30
CA SER A 505 -14.33 6.34 9.97
C SER A 505 -15.07 5.40 9.02
N LYS A 506 -15.21 5.78 7.76
CA LYS A 506 -15.86 4.98 6.70
C LYS A 506 -15.34 3.54 6.54
N TYR A 507 -14.15 3.25 7.04
CA TYR A 507 -13.54 1.92 7.04
C TYR A 507 -13.45 1.30 8.45
N ASP A 508 -14.16 1.84 9.42
CA ASP A 508 -14.27 1.22 10.74
C ASP A 508 -14.95 -0.15 10.65
N ARG A 509 -14.40 -1.11 11.36
CA ARG A 509 -14.97 -2.44 11.54
C ARG A 509 -14.75 -2.89 12.97
N THR A 510 -15.82 -2.89 13.73
CA THR A 510 -15.75 -3.20 15.16
C THR A 510 -15.33 -4.65 15.40
N HIS A 511 -15.89 -5.59 14.67
CA HIS A 511 -15.59 -7.02 14.81
C HIS A 511 -15.06 -7.61 13.50
N ASN A 512 -13.93 -8.31 13.60
CA ASN A 512 -13.35 -9.10 12.52
C ASN A 512 -12.93 -10.46 13.08
N VAL A 513 -13.54 -11.52 12.59
CA VAL A 513 -13.19 -12.92 12.91
C VAL A 513 -12.75 -13.62 11.64
N SER A 514 -11.61 -14.29 11.66
CA SER A 514 -11.20 -15.16 10.57
C SER A 514 -10.73 -16.51 11.10
N ALA A 515 -11.16 -17.59 10.47
CA ALA A 515 -10.73 -18.94 10.74
C ALA A 515 -10.24 -19.61 9.46
N VAL A 516 -9.08 -20.22 9.51
CA VAL A 516 -8.51 -21.02 8.42
C VAL A 516 -8.25 -22.41 8.97
N VAL A 517 -8.75 -23.42 8.28
CA VAL A 517 -8.64 -24.82 8.69
C VAL A 517 -8.12 -25.64 7.52
N MET A 518 -7.15 -26.51 7.79
CA MET A 518 -6.61 -27.49 6.86
C MET A 518 -6.62 -28.85 7.55
N TYR A 519 -7.19 -29.85 6.87
CA TYR A 519 -7.29 -31.22 7.37
C TYR A 519 -6.72 -32.20 6.37
N ASP A 520 -5.63 -32.87 6.75
CA ASP A 520 -5.01 -33.92 5.97
C ASP A 520 -5.80 -35.23 6.12
N ILE A 521 -6.69 -35.49 5.14
CA ILE A 521 -7.49 -36.73 5.10
C ILE A 521 -6.55 -37.90 4.89
N THR A 522 -5.63 -37.76 3.94
CA THR A 522 -4.56 -38.72 3.65
C THR A 522 -3.23 -37.98 3.42
N LYS A 523 -2.12 -38.70 3.21
CA LYS A 523 -0.84 -38.10 2.81
C LYS A 523 -0.88 -37.37 1.45
N ARG A 524 -1.95 -37.56 0.64
CA ARG A 524 -2.09 -36.99 -0.70
C ARG A 524 -3.32 -36.09 -0.86
N LEU A 525 -4.20 -36.07 0.12
CA LEU A 525 -5.44 -35.32 0.06
C LEU A 525 -5.59 -34.45 1.29
N THR A 526 -5.60 -33.16 1.11
CA THR A 526 -5.85 -32.14 2.13
C THR A 526 -7.13 -31.39 1.79
N LEU A 527 -8.06 -31.30 2.73
CA LEU A 527 -9.23 -30.42 2.67
C LEU A 527 -8.90 -29.13 3.39
N SER A 528 -9.16 -27.98 2.77
CA SER A 528 -8.97 -26.68 3.41
C SER A 528 -10.20 -25.80 3.24
N GLY A 529 -10.46 -24.98 4.26
CA GLY A 529 -11.54 -24.01 4.26
C GLY A 529 -11.15 -22.76 5.05
N ASN A 530 -11.76 -21.65 4.69
CA ASN A 530 -11.64 -20.40 5.43
C ASN A 530 -13.04 -19.82 5.68
N PHE A 531 -13.19 -19.19 6.81
CA PHE A 531 -14.38 -18.44 7.20
C PHE A 531 -13.95 -17.06 7.67
N THR A 532 -14.65 -16.02 7.22
CA THR A 532 -14.44 -14.66 7.67
C THR A 532 -15.76 -13.99 7.97
N TYR A 533 -15.87 -13.38 9.14
CA TYR A 533 -16.96 -12.52 9.55
C TYR A 533 -16.43 -11.10 9.80
N LEU A 534 -17.08 -10.12 9.20
CA LEU A 534 -16.79 -8.70 9.35
C LEU A 534 -18.08 -8.00 9.76
N SER A 535 -18.05 -7.17 10.81
CA SER A 535 -19.16 -6.25 11.10
C SER A 535 -19.32 -5.24 9.95
N GLY A 536 -20.51 -4.63 9.83
CA GLY A 536 -20.77 -3.59 8.84
C GLY A 536 -19.83 -2.40 8.98
N THR A 537 -19.70 -1.63 7.91
CA THR A 537 -19.02 -0.34 7.90
C THR A 537 -20.02 0.81 8.03
N PRO A 538 -19.63 1.95 8.62
CA PRO A 538 -20.43 3.16 8.57
C PRO A 538 -20.74 3.57 7.13
N ALA A 539 -21.96 4.03 6.90
CA ALA A 539 -22.40 4.58 5.63
C ALA A 539 -23.03 5.96 5.87
N THR A 540 -22.77 6.89 4.98
CA THR A 540 -23.40 8.20 4.99
C THR A 540 -24.58 8.17 4.03
N PHE A 541 -25.75 8.54 4.52
CA PHE A 541 -26.96 8.71 3.71
C PHE A 541 -27.36 10.17 3.71
N PRO A 542 -27.91 10.69 2.60
CA PRO A 542 -28.55 12.00 2.59
C PRO A 542 -29.69 12.03 3.62
N ASP A 543 -29.73 13.04 4.45
CA ASP A 543 -30.75 13.25 5.48
C ASP A 543 -31.86 14.22 5.04
N SER A 544 -31.64 14.90 3.92
CA SER A 544 -32.56 15.85 3.32
C SER A 544 -32.53 15.77 1.81
N LYS A 545 -33.55 16.30 1.16
CA LYS A 545 -33.61 16.47 -0.29
C LYS A 545 -34.08 17.89 -0.60
N MET A 546 -33.53 18.47 -1.64
CA MET A 546 -33.93 19.77 -2.17
C MET A 546 -34.73 19.58 -3.46
N GLU A 547 -35.88 20.26 -3.56
CA GLU A 547 -36.63 20.32 -4.80
C GLU A 547 -36.24 21.57 -5.58
N VAL A 548 -35.82 21.40 -6.82
CA VAL A 548 -35.55 22.48 -7.74
C VAL A 548 -36.32 22.20 -9.04
N GLN A 549 -37.27 23.05 -9.37
CA GLN A 549 -38.09 22.93 -10.59
C GLN A 549 -38.76 21.56 -10.76
N GLY A 550 -39.25 20.95 -9.67
CA GLY A 550 -39.88 19.64 -9.69
C GLY A 550 -38.91 18.43 -9.69
N PHE A 551 -37.60 18.67 -9.68
CA PHE A 551 -36.59 17.62 -9.52
C PHE A 551 -36.07 17.60 -8.10
N TYR A 552 -35.94 16.38 -7.55
CA TYR A 552 -35.40 16.16 -6.21
C TYR A 552 -33.89 15.83 -6.30
N PHE A 553 -33.10 16.57 -5.53
CA PHE A 553 -31.66 16.34 -5.34
C PHE A 553 -31.41 15.96 -3.88
N PRO A 554 -30.66 14.88 -3.61
CA PRO A 554 -30.26 14.51 -2.25
C PRO A 554 -29.28 15.49 -1.63
#